data_d6fcfec9e5586ed492a27d107ce9f647
#
_entry.id   d6fcfec9e5586ed492a27d107ce9f647
#
_cell.length_a   1.000
_cell.length_b   1.000
_cell.length_c   1.000
_cell.angle_alpha   90.00
_cell.angle_beta   90.00
_cell.angle_gamma   90.00
#
_symmetry.space_group_name_H-M   'P 1'
#
loop_
_entity.id
_entity.type
_entity.pdbx_description
1 polymer ?
#
loop_
_entity_poly.entity_id
_entity_poly.type
_entity_poly.pdbx_seq_one_letter_code
_entity_poly.pdbx_strand_id
1 'polypeptide(L)'
;MRDDGRFGPVDVIPREAWTEAVVNAVVHRFYSMAGDHIRISIFPSRIEVSSPGRFPGFVDPSRPLEIARYARNPRIARVCSDLGYAQELGEGIRRMVDRMRGSGLGDPVYRQTSTSVVVRLDAAARVAESVADRLGGATIDIVMLLRSSGPLGTADVAQAMGVSRQTALKRLKTLREEGLVARDGRSSRDPRATWRALGG
;
A
#
# COMPACT_ATOMS: atom_id res chain seq x y z
N MET A 1 11.46 15.54 3.17
CA MET A 1 12.89 15.79 3.51
C MET A 1 13.36 14.50 4.16
N ARG A 2 14.49 13.94 3.73
CA ARG A 2 15.06 12.73 4.36
C ARG A 2 15.63 13.08 5.74
N ASP A 3 15.82 12.09 6.61
CA ASP A 3 16.41 12.29 7.95
C ASP A 3 17.83 12.91 7.91
N ASP A 4 18.50 12.86 6.72
CA ASP A 4 19.81 13.47 6.46
C ASP A 4 19.72 14.94 5.95
N GLY A 5 18.54 15.54 5.96
CA GLY A 5 18.30 16.92 5.51
C GLY A 5 18.33 17.13 3.99
N ARG A 6 18.47 16.07 3.19
CA ARG A 6 18.53 16.16 1.71
C ARG A 6 17.16 15.96 1.07
N PHE A 7 16.94 16.67 -0.04
CA PHE A 7 15.81 16.40 -0.93
C PHE A 7 16.12 15.16 -1.77
N GLY A 8 15.28 14.16 -1.70
CA GLY A 8 15.37 12.95 -2.50
C GLY A 8 14.00 12.33 -2.69
N PRO A 9 13.83 11.36 -3.59
CA PRO A 9 12.57 10.66 -3.71
C PRO A 9 12.22 10.01 -2.36
N VAL A 10 11.00 10.24 -1.90
CA VAL A 10 10.44 9.58 -0.72
C VAL A 10 9.75 8.32 -1.20
N ASP A 11 10.12 7.18 -0.63
CA ASP A 11 9.45 5.92 -0.93
C ASP A 11 7.99 6.02 -0.45
N VAL A 12 7.05 5.95 -1.38
CA VAL A 12 5.61 6.00 -1.06
C VAL A 12 5.22 4.79 -0.23
N ILE A 13 5.79 3.62 -0.54
CA ILE A 13 5.66 2.40 0.24
C ILE A 13 7.00 2.17 0.97
N PRO A 14 7.00 2.00 2.30
CA PRO A 14 8.23 1.83 3.08
C PRO A 14 9.10 0.70 2.53
N ARG A 15 10.40 0.99 2.41
CA ARG A 15 11.37 0.01 1.91
C ARG A 15 11.33 -1.29 2.69
N GLU A 16 11.24 -1.20 4.00
CA GLU A 16 11.19 -2.36 4.90
C GLU A 16 9.97 -3.23 4.61
N ALA A 17 8.82 -2.63 4.28
CA ALA A 17 7.60 -3.37 4.00
C ALA A 17 7.71 -4.17 2.70
N TRP A 18 8.14 -3.57 1.58
CA TRP A 18 8.26 -4.32 0.33
C TRP A 18 9.46 -5.28 0.33
N THR A 19 10.56 -4.97 1.05
CA THR A 19 11.67 -5.91 1.25
C THR A 19 11.19 -7.16 1.98
N GLU A 20 10.41 -6.99 3.05
CA GLU A 20 9.83 -8.11 3.79
C GLU A 20 8.90 -8.97 2.91
N ALA A 21 8.09 -8.32 2.06
CA ALA A 21 7.24 -9.02 1.09
C ALA A 21 8.05 -9.90 0.13
N VAL A 22 9.20 -9.39 -0.36
CA VAL A 22 10.10 -10.13 -1.25
C VAL A 22 10.79 -11.27 -0.52
N VAL A 23 11.31 -11.01 0.68
CA VAL A 23 11.95 -12.05 1.52
C VAL A 23 10.96 -13.18 1.83
N ASN A 24 9.74 -12.83 2.21
CA ASN A 24 8.68 -13.82 2.45
C ASN A 24 8.36 -14.62 1.18
N ALA A 25 8.33 -13.98 0.02
CA ALA A 25 8.12 -14.67 -1.24
C ALA A 25 9.22 -15.69 -1.54
N VAL A 26 10.48 -15.40 -1.23
CA VAL A 26 11.63 -16.30 -1.39
C VAL A 26 11.59 -17.43 -0.36
N VAL A 27 11.41 -17.10 0.92
CA VAL A 27 11.41 -18.06 2.04
C VAL A 27 10.25 -19.05 1.93
N HIS A 28 9.09 -18.60 1.43
CA HIS A 28 7.88 -19.43 1.38
C HIS A 28 7.57 -19.98 -0.02
N ARG A 29 8.40 -19.69 -1.03
CA ARG A 29 8.21 -20.26 -2.37
C ARG A 29 8.16 -21.79 -2.33
N PHE A 30 7.25 -22.37 -3.10
CA PHE A 30 7.23 -23.81 -3.33
C PHE A 30 8.19 -24.18 -4.46
N TYR A 31 9.44 -24.48 -4.11
CA TYR A 31 10.52 -24.70 -5.06
C TYR A 31 10.36 -25.94 -5.93
N SER A 32 9.56 -26.93 -5.51
CA SER A 32 9.24 -28.08 -6.33
C SER A 32 8.29 -27.75 -7.50
N MET A 33 7.71 -26.56 -7.53
CA MET A 33 6.92 -26.08 -8.65
C MET A 33 7.87 -25.50 -9.71
N ALA A 34 8.36 -26.39 -10.58
CA ALA A 34 9.21 -26.01 -11.70
C ALA A 34 8.40 -25.19 -12.74
N GLY A 35 9.04 -24.25 -13.41
CA GLY A 35 8.42 -23.46 -14.47
C GLY A 35 7.64 -22.22 -14.01
N ASP A 36 7.41 -22.02 -12.71
CA ASP A 36 6.85 -20.78 -12.18
C ASP A 36 7.90 -20.00 -11.36
N HIS A 37 7.70 -18.71 -11.16
CA HIS A 37 8.68 -17.82 -10.55
C HIS A 37 8.01 -16.80 -9.61
N ILE A 38 8.80 -16.19 -8.73
CA ILE A 38 8.38 -15.04 -7.97
C ILE A 38 8.22 -13.86 -8.94
N ARG A 39 7.09 -13.17 -8.84
CA ARG A 39 6.77 -12.02 -9.69
C ARG A 39 6.56 -10.80 -8.82
N ILE A 40 7.28 -9.72 -9.14
CA ILE A 40 7.13 -8.42 -8.51
C ILE A 40 6.56 -7.47 -9.56
N SER A 41 5.36 -6.95 -9.29
CA SER A 41 4.68 -6.00 -10.14
C SER A 41 4.60 -4.65 -9.44
N ILE A 42 5.15 -3.62 -10.07
CA ILE A 42 5.19 -2.26 -9.54
C ILE A 42 4.22 -1.41 -10.35
N PHE A 43 3.23 -0.85 -9.67
CA PHE A 43 2.23 0.05 -10.24
C PHE A 43 2.38 1.45 -9.60
N PRO A 44 1.83 2.49 -10.20
CA PRO A 44 1.89 3.84 -9.61
C PRO A 44 1.34 3.94 -8.19
N SER A 45 0.36 3.09 -7.83
CA SER A 45 -0.36 3.15 -6.54
C SER A 45 -0.15 1.92 -5.65
N ARG A 46 0.64 0.93 -6.07
CA ARG A 46 0.83 -0.30 -5.28
C ARG A 46 2.01 -1.14 -5.77
N ILE A 47 2.45 -2.02 -4.90
CA ILE A 47 3.39 -3.11 -5.23
C ILE A 47 2.66 -4.44 -4.97
N GLU A 48 2.78 -5.37 -5.90
CA GLU A 48 2.29 -6.74 -5.74
C GLU A 48 3.46 -7.72 -5.83
N VAL A 49 3.57 -8.61 -4.85
CA VAL A 49 4.57 -9.69 -4.84
C VAL A 49 3.83 -11.02 -4.84
N SER A 50 4.03 -11.81 -5.88
CA SER A 50 3.45 -13.14 -6.05
C SER A 50 4.52 -14.21 -5.89
N SER A 51 4.22 -15.24 -5.13
CA SER A 51 5.10 -16.41 -4.92
C SER A 51 4.36 -17.71 -5.21
N PRO A 52 4.96 -18.63 -5.98
CA PRO A 52 4.41 -19.96 -6.23
C PRO A 52 4.24 -20.77 -4.93
N GLY A 53 3.09 -21.40 -4.80
CA GLY A 53 2.69 -22.19 -3.64
C GLY A 53 1.48 -21.60 -2.93
N ARG A 54 0.99 -22.30 -1.92
CA ARG A 54 -0.14 -21.89 -1.08
C ARG A 54 0.33 -21.74 0.35
N PHE A 55 -0.43 -21.06 1.18
CA PHE A 55 -0.21 -21.13 2.62
C PHE A 55 -0.30 -22.59 3.11
N PRO A 56 0.53 -22.97 4.10
CA PRO A 56 0.44 -24.30 4.69
C PRO A 56 -0.84 -24.43 5.53
N GLY A 57 -1.52 -25.56 5.40
CA GLY A 57 -2.73 -25.84 6.17
C GLY A 57 -3.96 -25.00 5.75
N PHE A 58 -4.92 -24.92 6.66
CA PHE A 58 -6.13 -24.12 6.49
C PHE A 58 -5.89 -22.70 7.04
N VAL A 59 -5.44 -21.81 6.19
CA VAL A 59 -5.14 -20.40 6.53
C VAL A 59 -6.16 -19.50 5.85
N ASP A 60 -6.70 -18.55 6.59
CA ASP A 60 -7.49 -17.45 6.05
C ASP A 60 -6.57 -16.29 5.66
N PRO A 61 -6.37 -16.03 4.35
CA PRO A 61 -5.53 -14.93 3.89
C PRO A 61 -6.02 -13.54 4.33
N SER A 62 -7.30 -13.39 4.70
CA SER A 62 -7.86 -12.13 5.19
C SER A 62 -7.39 -11.79 6.61
N ARG A 63 -6.85 -12.78 7.33
CA ARG A 63 -6.32 -12.64 8.70
C ARG A 63 -4.81 -12.92 8.77
N PRO A 64 -3.98 -12.14 8.09
CA PRO A 64 -2.56 -12.46 7.95
C PRO A 64 -1.81 -12.50 9.28
N LEU A 65 -2.26 -11.78 10.30
CA LEU A 65 -1.65 -11.79 11.63
C LEU A 65 -1.90 -13.06 12.46
N GLU A 66 -2.90 -13.87 12.06
CA GLU A 66 -3.23 -15.15 12.69
C GLU A 66 -2.49 -16.33 12.03
N ILE A 67 -1.75 -16.09 10.95
CA ILE A 67 -1.00 -17.13 10.25
C ILE A 67 0.11 -17.67 11.15
N ALA A 68 0.13 -19.00 11.33
CA ALA A 68 1.13 -19.65 12.14
C ALA A 68 2.55 -19.40 11.61
N ARG A 69 3.50 -19.25 12.54
CA ARG A 69 4.92 -19.09 12.22
C ARG A 69 5.45 -20.37 11.60
N TYR A 70 5.66 -20.33 10.29
CA TYR A 70 6.12 -21.49 9.53
C TYR A 70 7.00 -21.03 8.38
N ALA A 71 8.20 -21.56 8.30
CA ALA A 71 9.07 -21.37 7.15
C ALA A 71 9.01 -22.62 6.27
N ARG A 72 8.51 -22.50 5.04
CA ARG A 72 8.52 -23.61 4.08
C ARG A 72 9.94 -24.06 3.75
N ASN A 73 10.85 -23.12 3.68
CA ASN A 73 12.27 -23.37 3.36
C ASN A 73 13.16 -22.86 4.50
N PRO A 74 13.29 -23.59 5.61
CA PRO A 74 13.99 -23.12 6.82
C PRO A 74 15.48 -22.82 6.58
N ARG A 75 16.14 -23.53 5.66
CA ARG A 75 17.53 -23.25 5.30
C ARG A 75 17.67 -21.91 4.58
N ILE A 76 16.75 -21.60 3.66
CA ILE A 76 16.72 -20.31 2.95
C ILE A 76 16.41 -19.19 3.96
N ALA A 77 15.45 -19.40 4.85
CA ALA A 77 15.10 -18.46 5.90
C ALA A 77 16.32 -18.12 6.77
N ARG A 78 17.12 -19.12 7.15
CA ARG A 78 18.33 -18.90 7.91
C ARG A 78 19.36 -18.06 7.14
N VAL A 79 19.60 -18.37 5.87
CA VAL A 79 20.52 -17.57 5.03
C VAL A 79 20.05 -16.12 4.91
N CYS A 80 18.74 -15.89 4.71
CA CYS A 80 18.19 -14.53 4.70
C CYS A 80 18.41 -13.80 6.02
N SER A 81 18.32 -14.51 7.16
CA SER A 81 18.61 -13.95 8.47
C SER A 81 20.09 -13.63 8.65
N ASP A 82 20.99 -14.57 8.29
CA ASP A 82 22.44 -14.39 8.40
C ASP A 82 22.94 -13.22 7.52
N LEU A 83 22.28 -12.96 6.40
CA LEU A 83 22.53 -11.81 5.50
C LEU A 83 21.84 -10.51 5.96
N GLY A 84 21.11 -10.52 7.07
CA GLY A 84 20.41 -9.33 7.58
C GLY A 84 19.13 -8.93 6.84
N TYR A 85 18.63 -9.76 5.92
CA TYR A 85 17.38 -9.52 5.22
C TYR A 85 16.14 -9.93 6.03
N ALA A 86 16.28 -10.85 6.99
CA ALA A 86 15.23 -11.24 7.93
C ALA A 86 15.78 -11.12 9.35
N GLN A 87 15.07 -10.43 10.26
CA GLN A 87 15.56 -10.22 11.63
C GLN A 87 15.10 -11.31 12.59
N GLU A 88 13.83 -11.74 12.49
CA GLU A 88 13.27 -12.83 13.31
C GLU A 88 12.31 -13.68 12.47
N LEU A 89 12.46 -14.99 12.54
CA LEU A 89 11.59 -15.93 11.85
C LEU A 89 10.18 -15.87 12.44
N GLY A 90 9.20 -15.56 11.59
CA GLY A 90 7.79 -15.55 11.95
C GLY A 90 7.20 -14.19 12.36
N GLU A 91 7.99 -13.12 12.43
CA GLU A 91 7.49 -11.76 12.73
C GLU A 91 7.34 -10.88 11.46
N GLY A 92 7.69 -11.40 10.28
CA GLY A 92 7.75 -10.62 9.05
C GLY A 92 6.43 -9.95 8.67
N ILE A 93 5.32 -10.68 8.77
CA ILE A 93 3.97 -10.12 8.46
C ILE A 93 3.63 -8.99 9.42
N ARG A 94 3.88 -9.16 10.71
CA ARG A 94 3.62 -8.15 11.73
C ARG A 94 4.44 -6.89 11.48
N ARG A 95 5.74 -7.03 11.23
CA ARG A 95 6.62 -5.90 10.89
C ARG A 95 6.15 -5.17 9.65
N MET A 96 5.75 -5.89 8.61
CA MET A 96 5.20 -5.29 7.39
C MET A 96 3.96 -4.44 7.69
N VAL A 97 3.02 -4.98 8.49
CA VAL A 97 1.84 -4.25 8.95
C VAL A 97 2.24 -3.00 9.74
N ASP A 98 3.16 -3.13 10.69
CA ASP A 98 3.58 -2.01 11.54
C ASP A 98 4.27 -0.91 10.72
N ARG A 99 5.10 -1.26 9.74
CA ARG A 99 5.75 -0.30 8.84
C ARG A 99 4.75 0.43 7.94
N MET A 100 3.79 -0.30 7.37
CA MET A 100 2.71 0.30 6.58
C MET A 100 1.88 1.26 7.42
N ARG A 101 1.43 0.82 8.60
CA ARG A 101 0.65 1.64 9.55
C ARG A 101 1.43 2.87 10.03
N GLY A 102 2.71 2.69 10.37
CA GLY A 102 3.59 3.77 10.81
C GLY A 102 3.79 4.85 9.73
N SER A 103 3.62 4.49 8.46
CA SER A 103 3.64 5.43 7.33
C SER A 103 2.24 5.93 6.94
N GLY A 104 1.21 5.66 7.75
CA GLY A 104 -0.17 6.07 7.47
C GLY A 104 -0.82 5.31 6.30
N LEU A 105 -0.25 4.17 5.88
CA LEU A 105 -0.75 3.37 4.77
C LEU A 105 -1.67 2.23 5.25
N GLY A 106 -2.44 1.67 4.32
CA GLY A 106 -3.28 0.50 4.58
C GLY A 106 -2.46 -0.76 4.89
N ASP A 107 -3.09 -1.71 5.59
CA ASP A 107 -2.47 -2.98 5.90
C ASP A 107 -2.17 -3.77 4.61
N PRO A 108 -1.11 -4.61 4.58
CA PRO A 108 -0.87 -5.53 3.48
C PRO A 108 -2.07 -6.45 3.23
N VAL A 109 -2.46 -6.59 1.98
CA VAL A 109 -3.57 -7.46 1.58
C VAL A 109 -3.01 -8.75 0.99
N TYR A 110 -3.39 -9.87 1.59
CA TYR A 110 -3.00 -11.20 1.12
C TYR A 110 -4.13 -11.84 0.32
N ARG A 111 -3.79 -12.47 -0.78
CA ARG A 111 -4.70 -13.27 -1.59
C ARG A 111 -4.02 -14.58 -1.95
N GLN A 112 -4.75 -15.67 -1.82
CA GLN A 112 -4.31 -16.99 -2.26
C GLN A 112 -5.10 -17.40 -3.50
N THR A 113 -4.38 -17.86 -4.51
CA THR A 113 -4.94 -18.51 -5.69
C THR A 113 -4.79 -20.03 -5.58
N SER A 114 -5.15 -20.76 -6.63
CA SER A 114 -4.91 -22.22 -6.68
C SER A 114 -3.41 -22.57 -6.61
N THR A 115 -2.54 -21.71 -7.12
CA THR A 115 -1.11 -22.00 -7.33
C THR A 115 -0.15 -21.02 -6.65
N SER A 116 -0.63 -19.88 -6.16
CA SER A 116 0.24 -18.83 -5.64
C SER A 116 -0.37 -18.06 -4.47
N VAL A 117 0.50 -17.42 -3.68
CA VAL A 117 0.15 -16.39 -2.71
C VAL A 117 0.60 -15.05 -3.26
N VAL A 118 -0.28 -14.06 -3.21
CA VAL A 118 0.00 -12.68 -3.62
C VAL A 118 -0.16 -11.79 -2.41
N VAL A 119 0.87 -10.97 -2.12
CA VAL A 119 0.76 -9.85 -1.18
C VAL A 119 0.72 -8.54 -1.98
N ARG A 120 -0.22 -7.69 -1.63
CA ARG A 120 -0.38 -6.35 -2.19
C ARG A 120 -0.15 -5.31 -1.10
N LEU A 121 0.70 -4.35 -1.41
CA LEU A 121 1.02 -3.19 -0.60
C LEU A 121 0.51 -1.96 -1.34
N ASP A 122 -0.48 -1.29 -0.79
CA ASP A 122 -1.07 -0.10 -1.40
C ASP A 122 -0.38 1.17 -0.89
N ALA A 123 -0.10 2.09 -1.80
CA ALA A 123 0.39 3.42 -1.50
C ALA A 123 -0.70 4.37 -0.97
N ALA A 124 -1.91 3.84 -0.76
CA ALA A 124 -3.04 4.59 -0.23
C ALA A 124 -2.96 4.73 1.28
N ALA A 125 -3.30 5.93 1.79
CA ALA A 125 -3.47 6.12 3.23
C ALA A 125 -4.52 5.17 3.78
N ARG A 126 -4.27 4.77 5.01
CA ARG A 126 -5.29 4.16 5.83
C ARG A 126 -6.37 5.21 6.12
N VAL A 127 -7.42 5.19 5.33
CA VAL A 127 -8.66 5.86 5.72
C VAL A 127 -9.25 4.99 6.84
N ALA A 128 -9.51 5.55 8.00
CA ALA A 128 -10.18 4.81 9.05
C ALA A 128 -11.43 4.15 8.45
N GLU A 129 -11.64 2.88 8.70
CA GLU A 129 -12.71 2.07 8.09
C GLU A 129 -14.07 2.77 8.22
N SER A 130 -14.31 3.44 9.36
CA SER A 130 -15.48 4.29 9.63
C SER A 130 -15.60 5.51 8.71
N VAL A 131 -14.49 6.01 8.16
CA VAL A 131 -14.47 7.15 7.23
C VAL A 131 -14.64 6.64 5.80
N ALA A 132 -14.06 5.48 5.47
CA ALA A 132 -14.20 4.84 4.17
C ALA A 132 -15.65 4.45 3.88
N ASP A 133 -16.34 3.86 4.87
CA ASP A 133 -17.75 3.48 4.77
C ASP A 133 -18.67 4.69 4.60
N ARG A 134 -18.37 5.82 5.29
CA ARG A 134 -19.15 7.07 5.17
C ARG A 134 -18.95 7.79 3.85
N LEU A 135 -17.73 7.75 3.30
CA LEU A 135 -17.37 8.53 2.11
C LEU A 135 -17.62 7.82 0.79
N GLY A 136 -17.73 6.49 0.81
CA GLY A 136 -17.84 5.66 -0.40
C GLY A 136 -16.53 5.60 -1.21
N GLY A 137 -16.27 4.46 -1.86
CA GLY A 137 -15.02 4.16 -2.58
C GLY A 137 -14.58 5.23 -3.57
N ALA A 138 -15.53 5.76 -4.36
CA ALA A 138 -15.27 6.80 -5.37
C ALA A 138 -14.76 8.14 -4.79
N THR A 139 -14.92 8.40 -3.49
CA THR A 139 -14.39 9.60 -2.83
C THR A 139 -12.94 9.36 -2.36
N ILE A 140 -12.64 8.12 -1.96
CA ILE A 140 -11.30 7.70 -1.56
C ILE A 140 -10.36 7.67 -2.77
N ASP A 141 -10.86 7.30 -3.95
CA ASP A 141 -10.09 7.30 -5.20
C ASP A 141 -9.50 8.68 -5.53
N ILE A 142 -10.16 9.77 -5.09
CA ILE A 142 -9.65 11.14 -5.24
C ILE A 142 -8.37 11.35 -4.39
N VAL A 143 -8.30 10.80 -3.17
CA VAL A 143 -7.10 10.90 -2.33
C VAL A 143 -5.94 10.16 -2.98
N MET A 144 -6.21 8.98 -3.55
CA MET A 144 -5.21 8.21 -4.28
C MET A 144 -4.70 8.94 -5.52
N LEU A 145 -5.61 9.55 -6.29
CA LEU A 145 -5.27 10.36 -7.46
C LEU A 145 -4.35 11.52 -7.07
N LEU A 146 -4.70 12.27 -6.02
CA LEU A 146 -3.90 13.43 -5.55
C LEU A 146 -2.52 13.02 -5.02
N ARG A 147 -2.38 11.81 -4.50
CA ARG A 147 -1.09 11.28 -4.04
C ARG A 147 -0.19 10.85 -5.19
N SER A 148 -0.77 10.19 -6.19
CA SER A 148 0.00 9.70 -7.35
C SER A 148 0.37 10.80 -8.33
N SER A 149 -0.52 11.81 -8.51
CA SER A 149 -0.36 12.86 -9.52
C SER A 149 0.13 14.20 -8.95
N GLY A 150 0.23 14.32 -7.62
CA GLY A 150 0.50 15.59 -6.95
C GLY A 150 -0.70 16.52 -6.90
N PRO A 151 -0.49 17.82 -6.58
CA PRO A 151 -1.58 18.80 -6.47
C PRO A 151 -2.32 18.99 -7.79
N LEU A 152 -3.66 18.85 -7.78
CA LEU A 152 -4.52 18.98 -8.96
C LEU A 152 -5.59 20.06 -8.75
N GLY A 153 -6.00 20.72 -9.83
CA GLY A 153 -7.17 21.59 -9.85
C GLY A 153 -8.48 20.78 -9.79
N THR A 154 -9.58 21.44 -9.39
CA THR A 154 -10.89 20.77 -9.34
C THR A 154 -11.35 20.22 -10.70
N ALA A 155 -10.98 20.90 -11.80
CA ALA A 155 -11.32 20.44 -13.16
C ALA A 155 -10.54 19.17 -13.52
N ASP A 156 -9.25 19.11 -13.18
CA ASP A 156 -8.38 17.96 -13.45
C ASP A 156 -8.85 16.72 -12.67
N VAL A 157 -9.23 16.92 -11.41
CA VAL A 157 -9.85 15.85 -10.59
C VAL A 157 -11.16 15.37 -11.21
N ALA A 158 -12.02 16.28 -11.66
CA ALA A 158 -13.29 15.94 -12.29
C ALA A 158 -13.09 15.10 -13.56
N GLN A 159 -12.13 15.51 -14.40
CA GLN A 159 -11.78 14.82 -15.63
C GLN A 159 -11.21 13.42 -15.34
N ALA A 160 -10.26 13.31 -14.43
CA ALA A 160 -9.63 12.03 -14.08
C ALA A 160 -10.61 11.03 -13.46
N MET A 161 -11.59 11.53 -12.70
CA MET A 161 -12.61 10.71 -12.03
C MET A 161 -13.86 10.46 -12.90
N GLY A 162 -13.95 11.03 -14.10
CA GLY A 162 -15.10 10.89 -14.98
C GLY A 162 -16.41 11.46 -14.39
N VAL A 163 -16.34 12.52 -13.57
CA VAL A 163 -17.49 13.14 -12.91
C VAL A 163 -17.62 14.63 -13.24
N SER A 164 -18.79 15.22 -12.95
CA SER A 164 -18.96 16.67 -13.11
C SER A 164 -18.05 17.44 -12.14
N ARG A 165 -17.64 18.66 -12.55
CA ARG A 165 -16.86 19.56 -11.69
C ARG A 165 -17.54 19.85 -10.34
N GLN A 166 -18.87 19.92 -10.33
CA GLN A 166 -19.65 20.13 -9.12
C GLN A 166 -19.55 18.91 -8.19
N THR A 167 -19.64 17.70 -8.73
CA THR A 167 -19.49 16.44 -7.99
C THR A 167 -18.09 16.31 -7.41
N ALA A 168 -17.04 16.57 -8.21
CA ALA A 168 -15.67 16.57 -7.75
C ALA A 168 -15.45 17.57 -6.61
N LEU A 169 -15.96 18.81 -6.76
CA LEU A 169 -15.84 19.84 -5.73
C LEU A 169 -16.54 19.45 -4.41
N LYS A 170 -17.74 18.82 -4.51
CA LYS A 170 -18.46 18.32 -3.34
C LYS A 170 -17.63 17.28 -2.59
N ARG A 171 -17.12 16.27 -3.31
CA ARG A 171 -16.28 15.22 -2.74
C ARG A 171 -14.99 15.77 -2.13
N LEU A 172 -14.30 16.70 -2.80
CA LEU A 172 -13.10 17.35 -2.30
C LEU A 172 -13.35 18.16 -1.02
N LYS A 173 -14.50 18.83 -0.90
CA LYS A 173 -14.90 19.53 0.32
C LYS A 173 -15.10 18.55 1.49
N THR A 174 -15.81 17.45 1.24
CA THR A 174 -16.00 16.39 2.25
C THR A 174 -14.66 15.79 2.70
N LEU A 175 -13.77 15.50 1.75
CA LEU A 175 -12.41 15.02 2.08
C LEU A 175 -11.60 16.03 2.89
N ARG A 176 -11.78 17.33 2.67
CA ARG A 176 -11.14 18.39 3.46
C ARG A 176 -11.71 18.45 4.88
N GLU A 177 -13.01 18.31 5.03
CA GLU A 177 -13.69 18.27 6.34
C GLU A 177 -13.23 17.08 7.17
N GLU A 178 -12.93 15.94 6.52
CA GLU A 178 -12.34 14.75 7.14
C GLU A 178 -10.81 14.83 7.30
N GLY A 179 -10.18 15.96 6.92
CA GLY A 179 -8.73 16.16 7.08
C GLY A 179 -7.85 15.33 6.14
N LEU A 180 -8.40 14.77 5.06
CA LEU A 180 -7.68 13.92 4.10
C LEU A 180 -7.03 14.69 2.96
N VAL A 181 -7.54 15.88 2.64
CA VAL A 181 -6.98 16.77 1.63
C VAL A 181 -6.93 18.21 2.11
N ALA A 182 -5.96 18.97 1.59
CA ALA A 182 -5.89 20.42 1.76
C ALA A 182 -6.11 21.12 0.42
N ARG A 183 -6.64 22.34 0.49
CA ARG A 183 -6.77 23.22 -0.65
C ARG A 183 -5.73 24.34 -0.55
N ASP A 184 -4.90 24.43 -1.54
CA ASP A 184 -3.89 25.49 -1.67
C ASP A 184 -4.40 26.55 -2.68
N GLY A 185 -4.63 27.77 -2.20
CA GLY A 185 -5.14 28.87 -3.01
C GLY A 185 -5.23 30.16 -2.20
N ARG A 186 -5.14 31.31 -2.89
CA ARG A 186 -5.12 32.65 -2.25
C ARG A 186 -6.48 33.05 -1.65
N SER A 187 -7.57 32.46 -2.14
CA SER A 187 -8.93 32.73 -1.67
C SER A 187 -9.85 31.55 -1.92
N SER A 188 -11.06 31.57 -1.34
CA SER A 188 -12.08 30.54 -1.57
C SER A 188 -12.56 30.46 -3.03
N ARG A 189 -12.40 31.56 -3.80
CA ARG A 189 -12.80 31.67 -5.22
C ARG A 189 -11.62 31.67 -6.18
N ASP A 190 -10.42 31.34 -5.72
CA ASP A 190 -9.22 31.29 -6.56
C ASP A 190 -9.36 30.21 -7.66
N PRO A 191 -9.39 30.58 -8.94
CA PRO A 191 -9.53 29.62 -10.04
C PRO A 191 -8.28 28.77 -10.25
N ARG A 192 -7.11 29.17 -9.70
CA ARG A 192 -5.85 28.45 -9.76
C ARG A 192 -5.59 27.58 -8.51
N ALA A 193 -6.57 27.52 -7.61
CA ALA A 193 -6.42 26.72 -6.42
C ALA A 193 -6.30 25.23 -6.77
N THR A 194 -5.36 24.57 -6.14
CA THR A 194 -5.13 23.15 -6.24
C THR A 194 -5.50 22.43 -4.94
N TRP A 195 -5.71 21.15 -5.04
CA TRP A 195 -5.95 20.25 -3.94
C TRP A 195 -4.77 19.31 -3.82
N ARG A 196 -4.32 19.06 -2.61
CA ARG A 196 -3.30 18.06 -2.32
C ARG A 196 -3.77 17.10 -1.22
N ALA A 197 -3.32 15.86 -1.26
CA ALA A 197 -3.57 14.91 -0.18
C ALA A 197 -2.79 15.34 1.08
N LEU A 198 -3.40 15.15 2.25
CA LEU A 198 -2.77 15.30 3.56
C LEU A 198 -2.35 13.92 4.07
N GLY A 199 -1.21 13.87 4.78
CA GLY A 199 -0.67 12.63 5.33
C GLY A 199 0.10 11.81 4.30
N GLY A 200 1.37 11.92 4.29
CA GLY A 200 2.46 11.13 3.76
C GLY A 200 3.60 11.27 4.71
#